data_e02464fad15fdf74a96859b519b8b844
#
_entry.id   e02464fad15fdf74a96859b519b8b844
#
_cell.length_a   1.000
_cell.length_b   1.000
_cell.length_c   1.000
_cell.angle_alpha   90.00
_cell.angle_beta   90.00
_cell.angle_gamma   90.00
#
_symmetry.space_group_name_H-M   'P 1'
#
loop_
_entity.id
_entity.type
_entity.pdbx_description
1 polymer ?
#
loop_
_entity_poly.entity_id
_entity_poly.type
_entity_poly.pdbx_seq_one_letter_code
_entity_poly.pdbx_strand_id
1 'polypeptide(L)' 'MSTTSYHVAGISCDHCVRAITSEVTDIAGVRTVSVDIPTKTVTIEHADVAAPVLIAAINEAGFDEVVAK' A
#
# COMPACT_ATOMS: atom_id res chain seq x y z
N MET A 1 3.12 14.92 -8.25
CA MET A 1 2.60 13.59 -7.92
C MET A 1 3.71 12.58 -7.96
N SER A 2 3.69 11.65 -7.03
CA SER A 2 4.71 10.62 -6.93
C SER A 2 4.09 9.24 -6.95
N THR A 3 4.85 8.26 -7.41
CA THR A 3 4.44 6.87 -7.39
C THR A 3 5.44 6.09 -6.55
N THR A 4 4.95 5.36 -5.56
CA THR A 4 5.79 4.55 -4.69
C THR A 4 5.28 3.12 -4.72
N SER A 5 6.20 2.17 -4.80
CA SER A 5 5.86 0.75 -4.81
C SER A 5 6.49 0.06 -3.61
N TYR A 6 5.74 -0.86 -3.03
CA TYR A 6 6.19 -1.66 -1.89
C TYR A 6 5.95 -3.13 -2.18
N HIS A 7 6.84 -3.97 -1.70
CA HIS A 7 6.65 -5.41 -1.70
C HIS A 7 6.11 -5.82 -0.33
N VAL A 8 4.95 -6.45 -0.32
CA VAL A 8 4.29 -6.88 0.91
C VAL A 8 4.08 -8.39 0.85
N ALA A 9 4.91 -9.13 1.55
CA ALA A 9 4.95 -10.59 1.45
C ALA A 9 3.66 -11.27 1.90
N GLY A 10 2.88 -10.62 2.75
CA GLY A 10 1.65 -11.20 3.28
C GLY A 10 0.45 -11.16 2.34
N ILE A 11 0.57 -10.50 1.19
CA ILE A 11 -0.54 -10.42 0.24
C ILE A 11 -0.75 -11.80 -0.41
N SER A 12 -1.97 -12.33 -0.28
CA SER A 12 -2.26 -13.66 -0.85
C SER A 12 -3.68 -13.80 -1.39
N CYS A 13 -4.58 -12.84 -1.14
CA CYS A 13 -5.97 -12.95 -1.58
C CYS A 13 -6.63 -11.58 -1.70
N ASP A 14 -7.85 -11.55 -2.23
CA ASP A 14 -8.60 -10.31 -2.43
C ASP A 14 -8.89 -9.58 -1.13
N HIS A 15 -9.04 -10.28 -0.02
CA HIS A 15 -9.23 -9.64 1.28
C HIS A 15 -8.04 -8.76 1.64
N CYS A 16 -6.84 -9.23 1.36
CA CYS A 16 -5.62 -8.46 1.59
C CYS A 16 -5.61 -7.20 0.73
N VAL A 17 -5.98 -7.34 -0.54
CA VAL A 17 -6.07 -6.21 -1.47
C VAL A 17 -7.03 -5.14 -0.93
N ARG A 18 -8.20 -5.57 -0.50
CA ARG A 18 -9.22 -4.64 0.03
C ARG A 18 -8.77 -3.96 1.30
N ALA A 19 -8.14 -4.70 2.21
CA ALA A 19 -7.67 -4.15 3.47
C ALA A 19 -6.63 -3.06 3.21
N ILE A 20 -5.63 -3.35 2.38
CA ILE A 20 -4.59 -2.38 2.05
C ILE A 20 -5.18 -1.18 1.32
N THR A 21 -6.00 -1.42 0.31
CA THR A 21 -6.62 -0.35 -0.47
C THR A 21 -7.43 0.57 0.43
N SER A 22 -8.25 0.00 1.31
CA SER A 22 -9.09 0.78 2.22
C SER A 22 -8.26 1.66 3.15
N GLU A 23 -7.22 1.09 3.76
CA GLU A 23 -6.38 1.82 4.70
C GLU A 23 -5.56 2.91 4.00
N VAL A 24 -5.01 2.60 2.83
CA VAL A 24 -4.15 3.54 2.12
C VAL A 24 -4.96 4.66 1.47
N THR A 25 -6.12 4.35 0.90
CA THR A 25 -6.94 5.39 0.27
C THR A 25 -7.54 6.35 1.28
N ASP A 26 -7.59 5.97 2.56
CA ASP A 26 -8.06 6.84 3.63
C ASP A 26 -7.06 7.97 3.94
N ILE A 27 -5.86 7.90 3.42
CA ILE A 27 -4.83 8.92 3.63
C ILE A 27 -5.08 10.09 2.67
N ALA A 28 -5.11 11.31 3.23
CA ALA A 28 -5.22 12.50 2.40
C ALA A 28 -3.97 12.62 1.52
N GLY A 29 -4.17 12.87 0.24
CA GLY A 29 -3.08 12.97 -0.73
C GLY A 29 -2.85 11.70 -1.55
N VAL A 30 -3.43 10.57 -1.18
CA VAL A 30 -3.38 9.35 -1.98
C VAL A 30 -4.42 9.43 -3.08
N ARG A 31 -4.00 9.20 -4.31
CA ARG A 31 -4.89 9.25 -5.47
C ARG A 31 -5.33 7.86 -5.93
N THR A 32 -4.38 6.96 -6.08
CA THR A 32 -4.66 5.63 -6.62
C THR A 32 -3.83 4.59 -5.88
N VAL A 33 -4.44 3.45 -5.62
CA VAL A 33 -3.76 2.30 -5.03
C VAL A 33 -4.00 1.11 -5.94
N SER A 34 -2.94 0.44 -6.31
CA SER A 34 -3.00 -0.76 -7.14
C SER A 34 -2.23 -1.87 -6.43
N VAL A 35 -2.85 -3.01 -6.27
CA VAL A 35 -2.22 -4.16 -5.60
C VAL A 35 -2.15 -5.32 -6.59
N ASP A 36 -0.95 -5.85 -6.76
CA ASP A 36 -0.69 -6.99 -7.65
C ASP A 36 -0.37 -8.21 -6.80
N ILE A 37 -1.26 -9.19 -6.78
CA ILE A 37 -1.12 -10.39 -5.97
C ILE A 37 0.04 -11.28 -6.43
N PRO A 38 0.19 -11.57 -7.73
CA PRO A 38 1.29 -12.44 -8.19
C PRO A 38 2.67 -11.96 -7.78
N THR A 39 2.91 -10.65 -7.83
CA THR A 39 4.20 -10.07 -7.46
C THR A 39 4.21 -9.53 -6.03
N LYS A 40 3.05 -9.54 -5.36
CA LYS A 40 2.87 -9.02 -4.00
C LYS A 40 3.33 -7.56 -3.89
N THR A 41 2.99 -6.78 -4.90
CA THR A 41 3.42 -5.38 -5.02
C THR A 41 2.24 -4.45 -4.82
N VAL A 42 2.43 -3.44 -3.99
CA VAL A 42 1.46 -2.36 -3.80
C VAL A 42 2.04 -1.11 -4.43
N THR A 43 1.34 -0.56 -5.41
CA THR A 43 1.75 0.67 -6.09
C THR A 43 0.77 1.77 -5.70
N ILE A 44 1.31 2.89 -5.20
CA ILE A 44 0.52 3.99 -4.69
C ILE A 44 0.90 5.27 -5.41
N GLU A 45 -0.10 5.93 -6.02
CA GLU A 45 0.07 7.27 -6.56
C GLU A 45 -0.40 8.27 -5.51
N HIS A 46 0.47 9.18 -5.13
CA HIS A 46 0.20 10.13 -4.04
C HIS A 46 0.85 11.47 -4.29
N ALA A 47 0.39 12.48 -3.57
CA ALA A 47 0.96 13.82 -3.58
C ALA A 47 1.10 14.29 -2.13
N ASP A 48 2.30 14.78 -1.80
CA ASP A 48 2.60 15.33 -0.46
C ASP A 48 2.38 14.34 0.69
N VAL A 49 2.65 13.06 0.43
CA VAL A 49 2.54 12.02 1.45
C VAL A 49 3.91 11.40 1.68
N ALA A 50 4.35 11.38 2.93
CA ALA A 50 5.64 10.79 3.28
C ALA A 50 5.57 9.26 3.25
N ALA A 51 6.66 8.60 2.85
CA ALA A 51 6.73 7.15 2.80
C ALA A 51 6.36 6.48 4.13
N PRO A 52 6.80 6.95 5.30
CA PRO A 52 6.41 6.35 6.57
C PRO A 52 4.89 6.31 6.80
N VAL A 53 4.16 7.29 6.28
CA VAL A 53 2.70 7.32 6.41
C VAL A 53 2.07 6.17 5.60
N LEU A 54 2.58 5.93 4.41
CA LEU A 54 2.09 4.84 3.56
C LEU A 54 2.40 3.48 4.19
N ILE A 55 3.60 3.32 4.72
CA ILE A 55 4.00 2.08 5.39
C ILE A 55 3.13 1.83 6.63
N ALA A 56 2.87 2.89 7.41
CA ALA A 56 2.02 2.77 8.58
C ALA A 56 0.60 2.33 8.21
N ALA A 57 0.06 2.83 7.11
CA ALA A 57 -1.27 2.44 6.65
C ALA A 57 -1.30 0.95 6.25
N ILE A 58 -0.28 0.46 5.58
CA ILE A 58 -0.19 -0.95 5.23
C ILE A 58 -0.07 -1.80 6.49
N ASN A 59 0.70 -1.35 7.49
CA ASN A 59 0.81 -2.04 8.78
C ASN A 59 -0.55 -2.09 9.49
N GLU A 60 -1.32 -1.02 9.43
CA GLU A 60 -2.66 -0.98 10.03
C GLU A 60 -3.61 -1.96 9.35
N ALA A 61 -3.38 -2.26 8.09
CA ALA A 61 -4.16 -3.26 7.38
C ALA A 61 -3.81 -4.70 7.82
N GLY A 62 -2.80 -4.87 8.66
CA GLY A 62 -2.41 -6.17 9.19
C GLY A 62 -1.15 -6.75 8.56
N PHE A 63 -0.38 -5.95 7.84
CA PHE A 63 0.84 -6.40 7.14
C PHE A 63 2.05 -5.68 7.71
N ASP A 64 2.96 -6.42 8.28
CA ASP A 64 4.16 -5.86 8.92
C ASP A 64 5.44 -6.04 8.10
N GLU A 65 5.41 -6.89 7.08
CA GLU A 65 6.58 -7.10 6.21
C GLU A 65 6.45 -6.24 4.95
N VAL A 66 6.74 -4.95 5.09
CA VAL A 66 6.65 -4.00 3.99
C VAL A 66 8.06 -3.58 3.60
N VAL A 67 8.42 -3.83 2.36
CA VAL A 67 9.76 -3.51 1.84
C VAL A 67 9.60 -2.55 0.67
N ALA A 68 10.33 -1.44 0.70
CA ALA A 68 10.34 -0.49 -0.40
C ALA A 68 10.97 -1.12 -1.64
N LYS A 69 10.35 -0.88 -2.78
CA LYS A 69 10.84 -1.39 -4.06
C LYS A 69 11.64 -0.37 -4.82
#